data_d5c91af852cc4afee70fbdbb8bd185c0
#
_entry.id   d5c91af852cc4afee70fbdbb8bd185c0
#
_cell.length_a   1.000
_cell.length_b   1.000
_cell.length_c   1.000
_cell.angle_alpha   90.00
_cell.angle_beta   90.00
_cell.angle_gamma   90.00
#
_symmetry.space_group_name_H-M   'P 1'
#
loop_
_entity.id
_entity.type
_entity.pdbx_description
1 polymer ?
#
loop_
_entity_poly.entity_id
_entity_poly.type
_entity_poly.pdbx_seq_one_letter_code
_entity_poly.pdbx_strand_id
1 'polypeptide(L)'
;MATTLITGSNRGIGFEFARQYAQSGWNVIACCRQPENASNLRQLANSFPNLIAIHPLDVADHNQIKNLSNNLKNTSIDLLINNAGIYPPSDDGGFGKIDYEAWHKAFQINTMAPLRMAEAFLAQISNSQLKIIAIITSKMGSIDDNKRGGSYIYRSSKAAVNMVGKSLSVDLKLQGITTVILHPGWVKTDMGGPDALINPEQSVLGMQRILSNLKLSDSGKFFAYDGKIIPW
;
A
#
# COMPACT_ATOMS: atom_id res chain seq x y z
N MET A 1 13.53 -15.84 -8.42
CA MET A 1 12.81 -14.66 -8.93
C MET A 1 12.01 -14.11 -7.75
N ALA A 2 12.08 -12.82 -7.47
CA ALA A 2 11.38 -12.24 -6.34
C ALA A 2 9.89 -12.03 -6.65
N THR A 3 9.04 -12.07 -5.62
CA THR A 3 7.59 -11.96 -5.74
C THR A 3 7.05 -10.78 -4.92
N THR A 4 6.22 -9.94 -5.54
CA THR A 4 5.50 -8.87 -4.84
C THR A 4 3.99 -9.12 -4.86
N LEU A 5 3.30 -8.87 -3.73
CA LEU A 5 1.85 -8.80 -3.64
C LEU A 5 1.44 -7.34 -3.45
N ILE A 6 0.56 -6.85 -4.33
CA ILE A 6 0.15 -5.44 -4.36
C ILE A 6 -1.37 -5.34 -4.24
N THR A 7 -1.87 -4.64 -3.24
CA THR A 7 -3.31 -4.36 -3.10
C THR A 7 -3.70 -3.09 -3.85
N GLY A 8 -4.89 -3.09 -4.50
CA GLY A 8 -5.38 -1.94 -5.24
C GLY A 8 -4.62 -1.67 -6.55
N SER A 9 -4.33 -2.74 -7.32
CA SER A 9 -3.46 -2.69 -8.51
C SER A 9 -4.17 -2.28 -9.81
N ASN A 10 -5.46 -2.00 -9.79
CA ASN A 10 -6.23 -1.75 -11.03
C ASN A 10 -6.01 -0.37 -11.66
N ARG A 11 -5.46 0.60 -10.91
CA ARG A 11 -5.20 1.98 -11.35
C ARG A 11 -4.15 2.69 -10.50
N GLY A 12 -3.77 3.89 -10.94
CA GLY A 12 -2.92 4.79 -10.16
C GLY A 12 -1.58 4.18 -9.74
N ILE A 13 -1.20 4.42 -8.49
CA ILE A 13 0.08 3.99 -7.91
C ILE A 13 0.20 2.45 -7.89
N GLY A 14 -0.86 1.75 -7.53
CA GLY A 14 -0.85 0.28 -7.46
C GLY A 14 -0.66 -0.37 -8.83
N PHE A 15 -1.28 0.17 -9.89
CA PHE A 15 -1.07 -0.26 -11.27
C PHE A 15 0.38 0.00 -11.71
N GLU A 16 0.90 1.15 -11.39
CA GLU A 16 2.25 1.53 -11.76
C GLU A 16 3.31 0.67 -11.03
N PHE A 17 3.08 0.30 -9.77
CA PHE A 17 3.90 -0.70 -9.09
C PHE A 17 3.88 -2.04 -9.84
N ALA A 18 2.69 -2.53 -10.22
CA ALA A 18 2.58 -3.78 -10.95
C ALA A 18 3.34 -3.73 -12.28
N ARG A 19 3.24 -2.61 -13.02
CA ARG A 19 3.94 -2.39 -14.28
C ARG A 19 5.46 -2.41 -14.11
N GLN A 20 5.99 -1.60 -13.18
CA GLN A 20 7.45 -1.47 -13.02
C GLN A 20 8.08 -2.75 -12.44
N TYR A 21 7.42 -3.45 -11.50
CA TYR A 21 7.94 -4.71 -10.99
C TYR A 21 7.92 -5.81 -12.04
N ALA A 22 6.87 -5.91 -12.87
CA ALA A 22 6.85 -6.87 -13.98
C ALA A 22 7.94 -6.57 -15.02
N GLN A 23 8.17 -5.29 -15.36
CA GLN A 23 9.26 -4.87 -16.24
C GLN A 23 10.65 -5.20 -15.68
N SER A 24 10.78 -5.22 -14.36
CA SER A 24 12.02 -5.61 -13.66
C SER A 24 12.15 -7.14 -13.46
N GLY A 25 11.25 -7.94 -14.04
CA GLY A 25 11.30 -9.41 -13.99
C GLY A 25 10.81 -10.02 -12.68
N TRP A 26 10.02 -9.30 -11.86
CA TRP A 26 9.43 -9.85 -10.66
C TRP A 26 8.11 -10.57 -10.97
N ASN A 27 7.80 -11.59 -10.17
CA ASN A 27 6.44 -12.10 -10.10
C ASN A 27 5.55 -11.09 -9.38
N VAL A 28 4.41 -10.76 -9.95
CA VAL A 28 3.46 -9.78 -9.42
C VAL A 28 2.11 -10.42 -9.15
N ILE A 29 1.72 -10.47 -7.90
CA ILE A 29 0.38 -10.83 -7.44
C ILE A 29 -0.41 -9.52 -7.34
N ALA A 30 -1.16 -9.20 -8.40
CA ALA A 30 -1.89 -7.95 -8.53
C ALA A 30 -3.32 -8.11 -8.04
N CYS A 31 -3.66 -7.47 -6.91
CA CYS A 31 -4.97 -7.61 -6.29
C CYS A 31 -5.86 -6.39 -6.55
N CYS A 32 -7.10 -6.61 -6.96
CA CYS A 32 -8.13 -5.58 -7.07
C CYS A 32 -9.53 -6.16 -6.86
N ARG A 33 -10.52 -5.31 -6.56
CA ARG A 33 -11.87 -5.76 -6.21
C ARG A 33 -12.62 -6.44 -7.36
N GLN A 34 -12.44 -5.95 -8.56
CA GLN A 34 -13.18 -6.34 -9.76
C GLN A 34 -12.21 -6.51 -10.93
N PRO A 35 -11.51 -7.64 -11.04
CA PRO A 35 -10.56 -7.90 -12.12
C PRO A 35 -11.18 -7.80 -13.52
N GLU A 36 -12.45 -8.19 -13.66
CA GLU A 36 -13.22 -8.12 -14.90
C GLU A 36 -13.36 -6.68 -15.43
N ASN A 37 -13.38 -5.69 -14.55
CA ASN A 37 -13.50 -4.27 -14.90
C ASN A 37 -12.14 -3.55 -14.98
N ALA A 38 -11.04 -4.25 -14.68
CA ALA A 38 -9.68 -3.71 -14.68
C ALA A 38 -9.00 -3.91 -16.06
N SER A 39 -9.52 -3.28 -17.12
CA SER A 39 -9.04 -3.46 -18.51
C SER A 39 -7.54 -3.23 -18.66
N ASN A 40 -7.01 -2.13 -18.11
CA ASN A 40 -5.59 -1.79 -18.20
C ASN A 40 -4.71 -2.83 -17.48
N LEU A 41 -5.14 -3.32 -16.31
CA LEU A 41 -4.40 -4.33 -15.57
C LEU A 41 -4.39 -5.67 -16.31
N ARG A 42 -5.51 -6.06 -16.93
CA ARG A 42 -5.58 -7.25 -17.77
C ARG A 42 -4.69 -7.14 -19.01
N GLN A 43 -4.69 -5.98 -19.66
CA GLN A 43 -3.79 -5.74 -20.80
C GLN A 43 -2.33 -5.83 -20.37
N LEU A 44 -1.97 -5.27 -19.22
CA LEU A 44 -0.64 -5.38 -18.65
C LEU A 44 -0.27 -6.86 -18.37
N ALA A 45 -1.20 -7.63 -17.77
CA ALA A 45 -0.98 -9.05 -17.51
C ALA A 45 -0.78 -9.86 -18.80
N ASN A 46 -1.51 -9.53 -19.85
CA ASN A 46 -1.32 -10.15 -21.17
C ASN A 46 0.06 -9.83 -21.78
N SER A 47 0.63 -8.65 -21.47
CA SER A 47 1.99 -8.28 -21.91
C SER A 47 3.08 -8.98 -21.10
N PHE A 48 2.75 -9.49 -19.90
CA PHE A 48 3.65 -10.21 -19.00
C PHE A 48 3.01 -11.50 -18.47
N PRO A 49 2.62 -12.45 -19.35
CA PRO A 49 1.74 -13.57 -19.01
C PRO A 49 2.31 -14.52 -17.95
N ASN A 50 3.63 -14.60 -17.82
CA ASN A 50 4.29 -15.46 -16.84
C ASN A 50 4.69 -14.73 -15.55
N LEU A 51 4.47 -13.42 -15.47
CA LEU A 51 4.90 -12.60 -14.34
C LEU A 51 3.73 -12.02 -13.55
N ILE A 52 2.59 -11.72 -14.18
CA ILE A 52 1.48 -11.07 -13.50
C ILE A 52 0.30 -12.03 -13.33
N ALA A 53 -0.07 -12.31 -12.09
CA ALA A 53 -1.31 -12.99 -11.73
C ALA A 53 -2.27 -11.98 -11.09
N ILE A 54 -3.51 -11.91 -11.62
CA ILE A 54 -4.54 -11.01 -11.09
C ILE A 54 -5.47 -11.79 -10.19
N HIS A 55 -5.71 -11.26 -8.97
CA HIS A 55 -6.59 -11.87 -7.99
C HIS A 55 -7.69 -10.91 -7.54
N PRO A 56 -8.95 -11.36 -7.42
CA PRO A 56 -10.00 -10.59 -6.80
C PRO A 56 -9.70 -10.44 -5.30
N LEU A 57 -9.76 -9.20 -4.79
CA LEU A 57 -9.58 -8.91 -3.37
C LEU A 57 -10.23 -7.58 -3.02
N ASP A 58 -11.25 -7.62 -2.17
CA ASP A 58 -11.66 -6.48 -1.36
C ASP A 58 -10.95 -6.56 -0.01
N VAL A 59 -10.07 -5.61 0.25
CA VAL A 59 -9.29 -5.55 1.49
C VAL A 59 -10.15 -5.25 2.73
N ALA A 60 -11.40 -4.81 2.54
CA ALA A 60 -12.38 -4.67 3.62
C ALA A 60 -13.01 -6.01 4.01
N ASP A 61 -12.94 -7.02 3.15
CA ASP A 61 -13.48 -8.36 3.39
C ASP A 61 -12.39 -9.30 3.93
N HIS A 62 -12.52 -9.63 5.22
CA HIS A 62 -11.55 -10.49 5.90
C HIS A 62 -11.52 -11.92 5.36
N ASN A 63 -12.65 -12.44 4.90
CA ASN A 63 -12.72 -13.78 4.35
C ASN A 63 -12.00 -13.85 3.01
N GLN A 64 -12.10 -12.81 2.18
CA GLN A 64 -11.33 -12.73 0.94
C GLN A 64 -9.83 -12.70 1.20
N ILE A 65 -9.37 -11.91 2.19
CA ILE A 65 -7.94 -11.88 2.57
C ILE A 65 -7.47 -13.28 3.00
N LYS A 66 -8.21 -13.94 3.91
CA LYS A 66 -7.89 -15.28 4.41
C LYS A 66 -7.88 -16.32 3.28
N ASN A 67 -8.88 -16.29 2.41
CA ASN A 67 -8.98 -17.23 1.29
C ASN A 67 -7.81 -17.04 0.30
N LEU A 68 -7.45 -15.79 -0.02
CA LEU A 68 -6.32 -15.51 -0.89
C LEU A 68 -5.00 -16.00 -0.26
N SER A 69 -4.78 -15.76 1.02
CA SER A 69 -3.61 -16.27 1.73
C SER A 69 -3.52 -17.79 1.69
N ASN A 70 -4.65 -18.48 1.92
CA ASN A 70 -4.71 -19.95 1.85
C ASN A 70 -4.40 -20.47 0.44
N ASN A 71 -4.91 -19.80 -0.61
CA ASN A 71 -4.64 -20.17 -2.00
C ASN A 71 -3.16 -19.99 -2.36
N LEU A 72 -2.49 -19.04 -1.73
CA LEU A 72 -1.08 -18.70 -1.93
C LEU A 72 -0.15 -19.28 -0.86
N LYS A 73 -0.59 -20.27 -0.06
CA LYS A 73 0.16 -20.80 1.09
C LYS A 73 1.57 -21.32 0.77
N ASN A 74 1.81 -21.74 -0.47
CA ASN A 74 3.09 -22.25 -0.93
C ASN A 74 3.91 -21.21 -1.73
N THR A 75 3.46 -19.95 -1.79
CA THR A 75 4.13 -18.87 -2.52
C THR A 75 4.91 -18.00 -1.55
N SER A 76 6.21 -17.88 -1.71
CA SER A 76 7.00 -16.90 -0.95
C SER A 76 6.73 -15.50 -1.49
N ILE A 77 6.50 -14.54 -0.58
CA ILE A 77 6.23 -13.13 -0.90
C ILE A 77 7.35 -12.27 -0.34
N ASP A 78 8.22 -11.81 -1.21
CA ASP A 78 9.38 -10.97 -0.86
C ASP A 78 8.97 -9.58 -0.41
N LEU A 79 7.89 -9.05 -1.03
CA LEU A 79 7.40 -7.70 -0.78
C LEU A 79 5.88 -7.67 -0.78
N LEU A 80 5.28 -7.35 0.36
CA LEU A 80 3.87 -7.02 0.48
C LEU A 80 3.70 -5.50 0.38
N ILE A 81 2.98 -5.00 -0.63
CA ILE A 81 2.65 -3.58 -0.80
C ILE A 81 1.17 -3.36 -0.45
N ASN A 82 0.91 -2.85 0.74
CA ASN A 82 -0.39 -2.37 1.17
C ASN A 82 -0.64 -0.98 0.56
N ASN A 83 -1.17 -0.98 -0.68
CA ASN A 83 -1.42 0.24 -1.44
C ASN A 83 -2.92 0.62 -1.48
N ALA A 84 -3.82 -0.34 -1.38
CA ALA A 84 -5.26 -0.04 -1.39
C ALA A 84 -5.62 0.99 -0.32
N GLY A 85 -6.40 2.01 -0.72
CA GLY A 85 -6.84 3.07 0.17
C GLY A 85 -7.91 3.93 -0.48
N ILE A 86 -8.62 4.69 0.34
CA ILE A 86 -9.64 5.63 -0.10
C ILE A 86 -9.41 7.00 0.53
N TYR A 87 -9.82 8.04 -0.21
CA TYR A 87 -10.04 9.40 0.28
C TYR A 87 -11.54 9.67 0.15
N PRO A 88 -12.30 9.74 1.25
CA PRO A 88 -13.74 9.95 1.15
C PRO A 88 -14.06 11.36 0.64
N PRO A 89 -14.93 11.52 -0.39
CA PRO A 89 -15.32 12.84 -0.88
C PRO A 89 -15.98 13.72 0.17
N SER A 90 -16.68 13.10 1.15
CA SER A 90 -17.33 13.80 2.28
C SER A 90 -16.33 14.40 3.28
N ASP A 91 -15.03 14.06 3.20
CA ASP A 91 -14.01 14.62 4.11
C ASP A 91 -13.71 16.10 3.85
N ASP A 92 -14.07 16.61 2.69
CA ASP A 92 -13.97 18.03 2.35
C ASP A 92 -14.95 18.92 3.09
N GLY A 93 -15.93 18.33 3.80
CA GLY A 93 -16.92 19.05 4.59
C GLY A 93 -16.37 19.79 5.82
N GLY A 94 -15.22 19.38 6.35
CA GLY A 94 -14.54 20.00 7.49
C GLY A 94 -15.27 19.88 8.83
N PHE A 95 -14.86 20.69 9.80
CA PHE A 95 -15.41 20.68 11.16
C PHE A 95 -16.93 20.93 11.17
N GLY A 96 -17.65 20.10 11.89
CA GLY A 96 -19.13 20.18 12.01
C GLY A 96 -19.92 19.51 10.88
N LYS A 97 -19.23 18.92 9.87
CA LYS A 97 -19.87 18.24 8.73
C LYS A 97 -19.26 16.86 8.46
N ILE A 98 -18.84 16.15 9.51
CA ILE A 98 -18.16 14.87 9.37
C ILE A 98 -19.16 13.75 9.09
N ASP A 99 -18.89 12.97 8.05
CA ASP A 99 -19.59 11.72 7.75
C ASP A 99 -18.91 10.56 8.51
N TYR A 100 -19.54 10.13 9.61
CA TYR A 100 -19.00 9.08 10.48
C TYR A 100 -19.02 7.70 9.82
N GLU A 101 -19.95 7.40 8.91
CA GLU A 101 -19.96 6.15 8.17
C GLU A 101 -18.79 6.08 7.17
N ALA A 102 -18.53 7.19 6.48
CA ALA A 102 -17.34 7.30 5.64
C ALA A 102 -16.04 7.17 6.48
N TRP A 103 -16.05 7.65 7.73
CA TRP A 103 -14.94 7.52 8.65
C TRP A 103 -14.67 6.06 9.02
N HIS A 104 -15.71 5.31 9.42
CA HIS A 104 -15.61 3.87 9.69
C HIS A 104 -15.03 3.12 8.48
N LYS A 105 -15.55 3.39 7.29
CA LYS A 105 -15.07 2.77 6.05
C LYS A 105 -13.61 3.12 5.75
N ALA A 106 -13.21 4.36 5.98
CA ALA A 106 -11.83 4.78 5.78
C ALA A 106 -10.88 4.05 6.74
N PHE A 107 -11.25 3.89 8.02
CA PHE A 107 -10.45 3.11 8.97
C PHE A 107 -10.38 1.63 8.61
N GLN A 108 -11.49 1.04 8.17
CA GLN A 108 -11.52 -0.35 7.73
C GLN A 108 -10.52 -0.60 6.59
N ILE A 109 -10.51 0.29 5.59
CA ILE A 109 -9.69 0.11 4.38
C ILE A 109 -8.26 0.64 4.58
N ASN A 110 -8.11 1.88 5.10
CA ASN A 110 -6.80 2.53 5.16
C ASN A 110 -5.94 2.06 6.33
N THR A 111 -6.58 1.58 7.43
CA THR A 111 -5.89 1.29 8.70
C THR A 111 -5.90 -0.19 9.04
N MET A 112 -7.09 -0.81 9.11
CA MET A 112 -7.22 -2.19 9.57
C MET A 112 -6.77 -3.19 8.50
N ALA A 113 -7.08 -2.95 7.24
CA ALA A 113 -6.73 -3.85 6.15
C ALA A 113 -5.21 -4.09 6.02
N PRO A 114 -4.31 -3.07 6.09
CA PRO A 114 -2.87 -3.30 6.09
C PRO A 114 -2.38 -4.24 7.19
N LEU A 115 -2.91 -4.13 8.42
CA LEU A 115 -2.57 -5.07 9.50
C LEU A 115 -3.04 -6.48 9.16
N ARG A 116 -4.29 -6.65 8.72
CA ARG A 116 -4.85 -7.95 8.37
C ARG A 116 -4.13 -8.63 7.22
N MET A 117 -3.71 -7.86 6.22
CA MET A 117 -2.85 -8.37 5.14
C MET A 117 -1.52 -8.87 5.69
N ALA A 118 -0.88 -8.12 6.59
CA ALA A 118 0.37 -8.55 7.22
C ALA A 118 0.19 -9.84 8.04
N GLU A 119 -0.87 -9.94 8.85
CA GLU A 119 -1.21 -11.13 9.63
C GLU A 119 -1.47 -12.35 8.74
N ALA A 120 -2.31 -12.20 7.72
CA ALA A 120 -2.71 -13.28 6.84
C ALA A 120 -1.54 -13.85 6.01
N PHE A 121 -0.63 -12.98 5.58
CA PHE A 121 0.50 -13.33 4.72
C PHE A 121 1.84 -13.48 5.47
N LEU A 122 1.81 -13.50 6.80
CA LEU A 122 3.02 -13.57 7.62
C LEU A 122 3.91 -14.78 7.28
N ALA A 123 3.30 -15.95 7.08
CA ALA A 123 4.04 -17.18 6.75
C ALA A 123 4.74 -17.06 5.39
N GLN A 124 4.04 -16.55 4.37
CA GLN A 124 4.59 -16.34 3.02
C GLN A 124 5.73 -15.33 3.02
N ILE A 125 5.61 -14.26 3.82
CA ILE A 125 6.65 -13.23 3.97
C ILE A 125 7.85 -13.81 4.74
N SER A 126 7.61 -14.51 5.85
CA SER A 126 8.68 -15.10 6.67
C SER A 126 9.52 -16.13 5.90
N ASN A 127 8.92 -16.84 4.95
CA ASN A 127 9.57 -17.83 4.11
C ASN A 127 10.29 -17.22 2.88
N SER A 128 10.23 -15.92 2.69
CA SER A 128 10.87 -15.23 1.55
C SER A 128 12.29 -14.78 1.87
N GLN A 129 12.96 -14.22 0.84
CA GLN A 129 14.33 -13.73 0.96
C GLN A 129 14.38 -12.29 1.50
N LEU A 130 13.54 -11.39 0.97
CA LEU A 130 13.61 -9.96 1.30
C LEU A 130 12.84 -9.58 2.55
N LYS A 131 11.71 -10.24 2.81
CA LYS A 131 10.89 -10.06 4.03
C LYS A 131 10.47 -8.61 4.27
N ILE A 132 9.84 -7.97 3.27
CA ILE A 132 9.47 -6.56 3.34
C ILE A 132 7.95 -6.40 3.35
N ILE A 133 7.45 -5.56 4.27
CA ILE A 133 6.08 -5.04 4.29
C ILE A 133 6.15 -3.53 4.05
N ALA A 134 5.60 -3.07 2.95
CA ALA A 134 5.46 -1.65 2.62
C ALA A 134 4.01 -1.20 2.79
N ILE A 135 3.82 -0.09 3.48
CA ILE A 135 2.51 0.53 3.70
C ILE A 135 2.48 1.89 2.99
N ILE A 136 1.60 2.03 2.00
CA ILE A 136 1.41 3.32 1.33
C ILE A 136 0.45 4.18 2.15
N THR A 137 1.01 5.24 2.72
CA THR A 137 0.30 6.20 3.54
C THR A 137 0.27 7.58 2.87
N SER A 138 0.23 8.64 3.65
CA SER A 138 0.29 10.02 3.18
C SER A 138 1.03 10.89 4.18
N LYS A 139 1.70 11.93 3.70
CA LYS A 139 2.21 13.02 4.53
C LYS A 139 1.09 13.67 5.36
N MET A 140 -0.16 13.62 4.87
CA MET A 140 -1.33 14.05 5.63
C MET A 140 -1.57 13.23 6.93
N GLY A 141 -0.97 12.04 7.06
CA GLY A 141 -0.94 11.27 8.31
C GLY A 141 0.12 11.70 9.32
N SER A 142 0.99 12.63 8.98
CA SER A 142 1.90 13.27 9.93
C SER A 142 1.14 14.27 10.80
N ILE A 143 1.23 14.10 12.11
CA ILE A 143 0.62 15.02 13.08
C ILE A 143 1.40 16.33 13.10
N ASP A 144 2.73 16.22 13.06
CA ASP A 144 3.63 17.38 13.08
C ASP A 144 3.49 18.26 11.82
N ASP A 145 3.25 17.66 10.64
CA ASP A 145 3.04 18.40 9.39
C ASP A 145 1.66 19.05 9.28
N ASN A 146 0.72 18.75 10.18
CA ASN A 146 -0.64 19.28 10.11
C ASN A 146 -0.74 20.74 10.59
N LYS A 147 -0.52 21.67 9.68
CA LYS A 147 -0.65 23.12 9.94
C LYS A 147 -1.97 23.72 9.41
N ARG A 148 -2.80 22.90 8.71
CA ARG A 148 -4.01 23.42 8.02
C ARG A 148 -5.32 22.94 8.63
N GLY A 149 -5.30 21.85 9.42
CA GLY A 149 -6.52 21.19 9.89
C GLY A 149 -7.30 20.53 8.75
N GLY A 150 -8.60 20.30 8.93
CA GLY A 150 -9.50 19.67 7.95
C GLY A 150 -9.15 18.22 7.64
N SER A 151 -9.82 17.65 6.66
CA SER A 151 -9.63 16.25 6.19
C SER A 151 -9.51 15.26 7.34
N TYR A 152 -10.44 15.38 8.33
CA TYR A 152 -10.38 14.61 9.59
C TYR A 152 -10.35 13.10 9.37
N ILE A 153 -11.18 12.62 8.43
CA ILE A 153 -11.31 11.20 8.12
C ILE A 153 -10.01 10.66 7.54
N TYR A 154 -9.50 11.30 6.50
CA TYR A 154 -8.30 10.82 5.81
C TYR A 154 -7.06 10.96 6.67
N ARG A 155 -6.83 12.14 7.28
CA ARG A 155 -5.67 12.38 8.15
C ARG A 155 -5.61 11.40 9.30
N SER A 156 -6.72 11.21 10.03
CA SER A 156 -6.75 10.29 11.16
C SER A 156 -6.54 8.84 10.75
N SER A 157 -7.12 8.40 9.61
CA SER A 157 -6.90 7.05 9.11
C SER A 157 -5.45 6.81 8.67
N LYS A 158 -4.77 7.83 8.10
CA LYS A 158 -3.36 7.74 7.70
C LYS A 158 -2.40 7.86 8.89
N ALA A 159 -2.72 8.66 9.89
CA ALA A 159 -1.99 8.67 11.17
C ALA A 159 -2.11 7.31 11.90
N ALA A 160 -3.31 6.74 11.92
CA ALA A 160 -3.53 5.43 12.51
C ALA A 160 -2.76 4.31 11.80
N VAL A 161 -2.72 4.28 10.46
CA VAL A 161 -1.93 3.26 9.75
C VAL A 161 -0.41 3.49 9.90
N ASN A 162 0.04 4.72 10.09
CA ASN A 162 1.42 5.00 10.44
C ASN A 162 1.78 4.31 11.78
N MET A 163 0.90 4.40 12.79
CA MET A 163 1.08 3.69 14.06
C MET A 163 1.05 2.18 13.88
N VAL A 164 0.14 1.64 13.06
CA VAL A 164 0.11 0.20 12.72
C VAL A 164 1.45 -0.23 12.13
N GLY A 165 1.97 0.50 11.14
CA GLY A 165 3.26 0.20 10.52
C GLY A 165 4.42 0.28 11.51
N LYS A 166 4.38 1.25 12.43
CA LYS A 166 5.38 1.36 13.50
C LYS A 166 5.31 0.17 14.45
N SER A 167 4.13 -0.25 14.90
CA SER A 167 3.96 -1.41 15.77
C SER A 167 4.43 -2.70 15.08
N LEU A 168 4.00 -2.94 13.83
CA LEU A 168 4.49 -4.08 13.04
C LEU A 168 6.02 -4.12 12.93
N SER A 169 6.66 -2.95 12.80
CA SER A 169 8.13 -2.88 12.71
C SER A 169 8.84 -3.33 13.98
N VAL A 170 8.18 -3.21 15.13
CA VAL A 170 8.70 -3.66 16.43
C VAL A 170 8.42 -5.15 16.61
N ASP A 171 7.17 -5.56 16.39
CA ASP A 171 6.70 -6.92 16.64
C ASP A 171 7.38 -7.96 15.72
N LEU A 172 7.65 -7.58 14.47
CA LEU A 172 8.20 -8.48 13.46
C LEU A 172 9.73 -8.41 13.32
N LYS A 173 10.39 -7.54 14.08
CA LYS A 173 11.85 -7.32 14.00
C LYS A 173 12.65 -8.60 14.23
N LEU A 174 12.29 -9.39 15.24
CA LEU A 174 12.99 -10.64 15.57
C LEU A 174 12.82 -11.72 14.51
N GLN A 175 11.82 -11.60 13.64
CA GLN A 175 11.61 -12.47 12.49
C GLN A 175 12.40 -12.00 11.24
N GLY A 176 13.15 -10.90 11.36
CA GLY A 176 13.90 -10.29 10.28
C GLY A 176 13.05 -9.58 9.23
N ILE A 177 11.78 -9.27 9.56
CA ILE A 177 10.86 -8.60 8.64
C ILE A 177 11.01 -7.08 8.78
N THR A 178 11.25 -6.42 7.66
CA THR A 178 11.33 -4.95 7.57
C THR A 178 9.96 -4.37 7.21
N THR A 179 9.39 -3.54 8.08
CA THR A 179 8.16 -2.79 7.78
C THR A 179 8.51 -1.33 7.51
N VAL A 180 8.08 -0.80 6.36
CA VAL A 180 8.35 0.59 5.97
C VAL A 180 7.06 1.32 5.64
N ILE A 181 7.01 2.60 5.99
CA ILE A 181 5.87 3.48 5.76
C ILE A 181 6.26 4.49 4.69
N LEU A 182 5.48 4.57 3.59
CA LEU A 182 5.83 5.34 2.40
C LEU A 182 4.76 6.37 2.05
N HIS A 183 5.16 7.63 1.93
CA HIS A 183 4.36 8.68 1.30
C HIS A 183 4.71 8.76 -0.19
N PRO A 184 3.75 8.53 -1.09
CA PRO A 184 4.00 8.49 -2.53
C PRO A 184 4.22 9.87 -3.17
N GLY A 185 4.09 10.97 -2.42
CA GLY A 185 3.97 12.32 -2.95
C GLY A 185 2.51 12.68 -3.27
N TRP A 186 2.29 13.86 -3.84
CA TRP A 186 1.00 14.26 -4.41
C TRP A 186 0.99 13.88 -5.89
N VAL A 187 0.34 12.74 -6.20
CA VAL A 187 0.48 12.01 -7.46
C VAL A 187 -0.75 12.20 -8.34
N LYS A 188 -0.56 12.47 -9.63
CA LYS A 188 -1.61 12.58 -10.65
C LYS A 188 -2.33 11.25 -10.85
N THR A 189 -3.39 11.06 -10.11
CA THR A 189 -4.29 9.90 -10.10
C THR A 189 -5.71 10.40 -9.89
N ASP A 190 -6.70 9.52 -10.00
CA ASP A 190 -8.09 9.89 -9.68
C ASP A 190 -8.25 10.44 -8.26
N MET A 191 -7.44 9.97 -7.31
CA MET A 191 -7.45 10.45 -5.93
C MET A 191 -6.71 11.78 -5.75
N GLY A 192 -5.58 11.97 -6.45
CA GLY A 192 -4.74 13.16 -6.30
C GLY A 192 -5.18 14.35 -7.15
N GLY A 193 -6.00 14.10 -8.16
CA GLY A 193 -6.48 15.11 -9.09
C GLY A 193 -5.44 15.56 -10.13
N PRO A 194 -5.87 16.42 -11.08
CA PRO A 194 -5.03 16.89 -12.19
C PRO A 194 -3.92 17.82 -11.74
N ASP A 195 -4.12 18.56 -10.64
CA ASP A 195 -3.17 19.55 -10.12
C ASP A 195 -2.02 18.96 -9.31
N ALA A 196 -2.01 17.63 -9.17
CA ALA A 196 -0.97 16.93 -8.44
C ALA A 196 0.42 17.16 -9.07
N LEU A 197 1.47 17.11 -8.23
CA LEU A 197 2.80 17.61 -8.60
C LEU A 197 3.63 16.62 -9.41
N ILE A 198 3.40 15.32 -9.22
CA ILE A 198 4.22 14.26 -9.84
C ILE A 198 3.34 13.21 -10.50
N ASN A 199 3.89 12.50 -11.49
CA ASN A 199 3.21 11.39 -12.12
C ASN A 199 3.43 10.05 -11.34
N PRO A 200 2.61 9.02 -11.58
CA PRO A 200 2.77 7.72 -10.92
C PRO A 200 4.14 7.08 -11.14
N GLU A 201 4.71 7.22 -12.34
CA GLU A 201 6.02 6.64 -12.69
C GLU A 201 7.12 7.18 -11.80
N GLN A 202 7.19 8.49 -11.63
CA GLN A 202 8.19 9.15 -10.79
C GLN A 202 8.02 8.75 -9.31
N SER A 203 6.79 8.72 -8.84
CA SER A 203 6.45 8.32 -7.47
C SER A 203 6.90 6.89 -7.17
N VAL A 204 6.53 5.95 -8.04
CA VAL A 204 6.84 4.52 -7.86
C VAL A 204 8.33 4.26 -8.00
N LEU A 205 8.99 4.86 -9.00
CA LEU A 205 10.44 4.74 -9.15
C LEU A 205 11.20 5.20 -7.89
N GLY A 206 10.75 6.30 -7.29
CA GLY A 206 11.33 6.80 -6.04
C GLY A 206 11.13 5.81 -4.88
N MET A 207 9.91 5.30 -4.71
CA MET A 207 9.62 4.31 -3.66
C MET A 207 10.36 2.98 -3.89
N GLN A 208 10.51 2.52 -5.14
CA GLN A 208 11.30 1.33 -5.44
C GLN A 208 12.79 1.49 -5.08
N ARG A 209 13.36 2.69 -5.29
CA ARG A 209 14.74 2.98 -4.86
C ARG A 209 14.90 2.87 -3.34
N ILE A 210 13.90 3.31 -2.57
CA ILE A 210 13.90 3.12 -1.12
C ILE A 210 13.83 1.63 -0.80
N LEU A 211 12.84 0.92 -1.37
CA LEU A 211 12.58 -0.50 -1.10
C LEU A 211 13.78 -1.40 -1.44
N SER A 212 14.51 -1.11 -2.52
CA SER A 212 15.68 -1.89 -2.94
C SER A 212 16.91 -1.68 -2.06
N ASN A 213 16.96 -0.59 -1.28
CA ASN A 213 18.11 -0.26 -0.42
C ASN A 213 17.79 -0.40 1.08
N LEU A 214 16.60 -0.92 1.44
CA LEU A 214 16.19 -1.08 2.83
C LEU A 214 17.10 -2.03 3.59
N LYS A 215 17.40 -1.63 4.84
CA LYS A 215 18.04 -2.47 5.86
C LYS A 215 17.05 -2.70 6.99
N LEU A 216 17.25 -3.73 7.79
CA LEU A 216 16.42 -3.99 8.97
C LEU A 216 16.44 -2.80 9.96
N SER A 217 17.52 -2.02 9.99
CA SER A 217 17.61 -0.77 10.78
C SER A 217 16.70 0.37 10.28
N ASP A 218 16.13 0.23 9.09
CA ASP A 218 15.18 1.20 8.53
C ASP A 218 13.73 0.83 8.85
N SER A 219 13.52 -0.34 9.48
CA SER A 219 12.21 -0.79 9.90
C SER A 219 11.53 0.22 10.82
N GLY A 220 10.30 0.58 10.50
CA GLY A 220 9.53 1.59 11.23
C GLY A 220 9.84 3.04 10.87
N LYS A 221 10.58 3.31 9.81
CA LYS A 221 10.77 4.69 9.29
C LYS A 221 9.65 5.09 8.35
N PHE A 222 9.35 6.39 8.33
CA PHE A 222 8.39 7.00 7.44
C PHE A 222 9.11 7.85 6.39
N PHE A 223 9.11 7.37 5.15
CA PHE A 223 9.80 8.01 4.03
C PHE A 223 8.82 8.67 3.05
N ALA A 224 9.20 9.80 2.51
CA ALA A 224 8.65 10.29 1.25
C ALA A 224 9.27 9.53 0.06
N TYR A 225 8.60 9.55 -1.09
CA TYR A 225 9.05 8.89 -2.31
C TYR A 225 10.46 9.32 -2.77
N ASP A 226 10.90 10.52 -2.39
CA ASP A 226 12.22 11.08 -2.69
C ASP A 226 13.31 10.68 -1.67
N GLY A 227 12.98 9.83 -0.71
CA GLY A 227 13.88 9.31 0.32
C GLY A 227 13.97 10.15 1.58
N LYS A 228 13.31 11.30 1.64
CA LYS A 228 13.29 12.11 2.86
C LYS A 228 12.48 11.45 3.96
N ILE A 229 12.96 11.57 5.20
CA ILE A 229 12.21 11.16 6.39
C ILE A 229 11.10 12.19 6.67
N ILE A 230 9.90 11.70 6.92
CA ILE A 230 8.76 12.52 7.33
C ILE A 230 8.60 12.37 8.85
N PRO A 231 8.43 13.47 9.59
CA PRO A 231 8.10 13.40 11.02
C PRO A 231 6.71 12.79 11.21
N TRP A 232 6.50 12.24 12.42
CA TRP A 232 5.22 11.60 12.78
C TRP A 232 4.05 12.56 12.96
#